data_7671c6b3ba11017d6218717ea4fb2f70
#
_entry.id   7671c6b3ba11017d6218717ea4fb2f70
#
_cell.length_a   1.000
_cell.length_b   1.000
_cell.length_c   1.000
_cell.angle_alpha   90.00
_cell.angle_beta   90.00
_cell.angle_gamma   90.00
#
_symmetry.space_group_name_H-M   'P 1'
#
loop_
_entity.id
_entity.type
_entity.pdbx_description
1 polymer ?
#
loop_
_entity_poly.entity_id
_entity_poly.type
_entity_poly.pdbx_seq_one_letter_code
_entity_poly.pdbx_strand_id
1 'polypeptide(L)'
;MARREISAGCVVYRKQGEVAEVALIQPRDRAAWSLPKGLIERGETPEHAAIREAQEETGLSCDILRRIDTIKYSYIAKWENPPTRIFKVVTFFLSRFTGGDMGKHDHEVDRVEWFAVDDAIHRATYPQEREILRKAETLIRREAM
;
A
#
# COMPACT_ATOMS: atom_id res chain seq x y z
N MET A 1 -15.92 7.70 21.74
CA MET A 1 -14.49 7.36 21.94
C MET A 1 -13.71 7.56 20.67
N ALA A 2 -12.42 7.75 20.80
CA ALA A 2 -11.54 7.96 19.66
C ALA A 2 -10.23 7.19 19.87
N ARG A 3 -9.64 6.73 18.77
CA ARG A 3 -8.37 6.01 18.77
C ARG A 3 -7.54 6.42 17.56
N ARG A 4 -6.24 6.48 17.74
CA ARG A 4 -5.30 6.74 16.65
C ARG A 4 -4.62 5.44 16.24
N GLU A 5 -4.57 5.17 14.95
CA GLU A 5 -3.87 4.01 14.39
C GLU A 5 -2.80 4.46 13.42
N ILE A 6 -1.60 3.91 13.57
CA ILE A 6 -0.44 4.24 12.74
C ILE A 6 -0.10 3.04 11.89
N SER A 7 -0.07 3.24 10.58
CA SER A 7 0.16 2.19 9.58
C SER A 7 1.27 2.57 8.64
N ALA A 8 1.76 1.58 7.92
CA ALA A 8 2.74 1.75 6.85
C ALA A 8 2.38 0.87 5.68
N GLY A 9 2.77 1.29 4.48
CA GLY A 9 2.51 0.54 3.26
C GLY A 9 3.53 0.82 2.20
N CYS A 10 3.42 0.10 1.09
CA CYS A 10 4.36 0.15 -0.02
C CYS A 10 3.68 0.44 -1.34
N VAL A 11 4.37 1.22 -2.17
CA VAL A 11 4.17 1.16 -3.62
C VAL A 11 5.26 0.21 -4.12
N VAL A 12 4.89 -1.04 -4.39
CA VAL A 12 5.81 -2.05 -4.90
C VAL A 12 5.83 -1.93 -6.41
N TYR A 13 6.98 -1.64 -6.99
CA TYR A 13 7.08 -1.48 -8.44
C TYR A 13 8.13 -2.40 -9.05
N ARG A 14 7.94 -2.67 -10.34
CA ARG A 14 8.90 -3.36 -11.19
C ARG A 14 8.91 -2.69 -12.55
N LYS A 15 9.97 -2.91 -13.32
CA LYS A 15 9.99 -2.45 -14.72
C LYS A 15 9.88 -3.64 -15.66
N GLN A 16 8.98 -3.51 -16.64
CA GLN A 16 8.85 -4.43 -17.76
C GLN A 16 9.23 -3.64 -19.01
N GLY A 17 10.50 -3.74 -19.41
CA GLY A 17 11.04 -2.87 -20.45
C GLY A 17 11.05 -1.42 -19.97
N GLU A 18 10.38 -0.54 -20.69
CA GLU A 18 10.28 0.88 -20.31
C GLU A 18 9.05 1.18 -19.46
N VAL A 19 8.18 0.19 -19.27
CA VAL A 19 6.94 0.38 -18.51
C VAL A 19 7.18 0.03 -17.04
N ALA A 20 6.87 0.97 -16.16
CA ALA A 20 6.85 0.70 -14.72
C ALA A 20 5.46 0.18 -14.34
N GLU A 21 5.43 -0.88 -13.57
CA GLU A 21 4.21 -1.47 -13.04
C GLU A 21 4.22 -1.44 -11.53
N VAL A 22 3.04 -1.26 -10.93
CA VAL A 22 2.88 -1.29 -9.48
C VAL A 22 1.82 -2.32 -9.09
N ALA A 23 1.96 -2.88 -7.91
CA ALA A 23 1.03 -3.88 -7.39
C ALA A 23 -0.09 -3.20 -6.61
N LEU A 24 -1.33 -3.51 -6.96
CA LEU A 24 -2.50 -3.11 -6.19
C LEU A 24 -3.22 -4.36 -5.70
N ILE A 25 -3.94 -4.20 -4.59
CA ILE A 25 -4.73 -5.27 -4.00
C ILE A 25 -6.21 -4.91 -4.04
N GLN A 26 -7.04 -5.94 -4.06
CA GLN A 26 -8.47 -5.82 -3.81
C GLN A 26 -8.72 -6.48 -2.46
N PRO A 27 -8.99 -5.69 -1.42
CA PRO A 27 -9.27 -6.25 -0.09
C PRO A 27 -10.49 -7.16 -0.12
N ARG A 28 -10.52 -8.13 0.77
CA ARG A 28 -11.59 -9.12 0.83
C ARG A 28 -12.96 -8.45 0.93
N ASP A 29 -13.89 -8.92 0.10
CA ASP A 29 -15.28 -8.48 0.07
C ASP A 29 -15.44 -6.98 -0.24
N ARG A 30 -14.46 -6.38 -0.91
CA ARG A 30 -14.53 -4.99 -1.36
C ARG A 30 -14.25 -4.89 -2.84
N ALA A 31 -15.00 -4.04 -3.53
CA ALA A 31 -14.77 -3.75 -4.94
C ALA A 31 -13.77 -2.60 -5.12
N ALA A 32 -12.85 -2.45 -4.18
CA ALA A 32 -11.87 -1.36 -4.17
C ALA A 32 -10.49 -1.86 -4.57
N TRP A 33 -9.74 -1.04 -5.30
CA TRP A 33 -8.30 -1.27 -5.53
C TRP A 33 -7.51 -0.32 -4.65
N SER A 34 -6.54 -0.86 -3.92
CA SER A 34 -5.77 -0.07 -2.97
C SER A 34 -4.33 -0.54 -2.89
N LEU A 35 -3.50 0.30 -2.25
CA LEU A 35 -2.11 -0.04 -1.96
C LEU A 35 -2.06 -0.98 -0.74
N PRO A 36 -1.12 -1.93 -0.72
CA PRO A 36 -0.93 -2.78 0.46
C PRO A 36 -0.43 -1.93 1.64
N LYS A 37 -1.04 -2.13 2.80
CA LYS A 37 -0.71 -1.40 4.03
C LYS A 37 -1.31 -2.08 5.24
N GLY A 38 -0.79 -1.79 6.40
CA GLY A 38 -1.36 -2.27 7.65
C GLY A 38 -0.70 -1.65 8.87
N LEU A 39 -1.20 -2.01 10.04
CA LEU A 39 -0.76 -1.46 11.31
C LEU A 39 0.71 -1.77 11.59
N ILE A 40 1.41 -0.78 12.11
CA ILE A 40 2.76 -0.97 12.63
C ILE A 40 2.62 -1.69 13.96
N GLU A 41 3.24 -2.85 14.07
CA GLU A 41 3.21 -3.62 15.30
C GLU A 41 4.25 -3.12 16.29
N ARG A 42 4.02 -3.44 17.55
CA ARG A 42 4.92 -3.04 18.63
C ARG A 42 6.34 -3.54 18.34
N GLY A 43 7.31 -2.62 18.39
CA GLY A 43 8.70 -2.95 18.13
C GLY A 43 9.13 -2.91 16.67
N GLU A 44 8.18 -2.71 15.75
CA GLU A 44 8.53 -2.57 14.33
C GLU A 44 8.86 -1.12 13.97
N THR A 45 9.79 -0.95 13.03
CA THR A 45 9.94 0.34 12.35
C THR A 45 8.84 0.45 11.29
N PRO A 46 8.51 1.68 10.84
CA PRO A 46 7.56 1.83 9.73
C PRO A 46 8.00 1.08 8.47
N GLU A 47 9.29 1.09 8.15
CA GLU A 47 9.84 0.37 6.98
C GLU A 47 9.64 -1.13 7.10
N HIS A 48 9.90 -1.70 8.26
CA HIS A 48 9.72 -3.13 8.48
C HIS A 48 8.25 -3.51 8.36
N ALA A 49 7.35 -2.72 8.95
CA ALA A 49 5.91 -2.95 8.86
C ALA A 49 5.43 -2.89 7.40
N ALA A 50 5.93 -1.91 6.63
CA ALA A 50 5.56 -1.76 5.23
C ALA A 50 5.96 -3.00 4.41
N ILE A 51 7.17 -3.52 4.61
CA ILE A 51 7.66 -4.73 3.93
C ILE A 51 6.84 -5.94 4.34
N ARG A 52 6.57 -6.11 5.63
CA ARG A 52 5.77 -7.22 6.14
C ARG A 52 4.36 -7.21 5.57
N GLU A 53 3.70 -6.05 5.58
CA GLU A 53 2.34 -5.91 5.04
C GLU A 53 2.32 -6.16 3.53
N ALA A 54 3.31 -5.69 2.79
CA ALA A 54 3.40 -5.98 1.36
C ALA A 54 3.51 -7.49 1.12
N GLN A 55 4.35 -8.18 1.90
CA GLN A 55 4.49 -9.63 1.79
C GLN A 55 3.18 -10.35 2.09
N GLU A 56 2.49 -9.96 3.17
CA GLU A 56 1.22 -10.58 3.56
C GLU A 56 0.12 -10.35 2.53
N GLU A 57 -0.03 -9.10 2.09
CA GLU A 57 -1.15 -8.73 1.23
C GLU A 57 -0.92 -8.97 -0.25
N THR A 58 0.31 -9.02 -0.70
CA THR A 58 0.61 -9.23 -2.13
C THR A 58 1.36 -10.53 -2.42
N GLY A 59 1.99 -11.13 -1.44
CA GLY A 59 2.90 -12.27 -1.64
C GLY A 59 4.26 -11.85 -2.18
N LEU A 60 4.52 -10.56 -2.32
CA LEU A 60 5.75 -10.04 -2.95
C LEU A 60 6.77 -9.61 -1.91
N SER A 61 8.05 -9.85 -2.24
CA SER A 61 9.20 -9.32 -1.51
C SER A 61 9.65 -8.03 -2.19
N CYS A 62 10.13 -7.09 -1.41
CA CYS A 62 10.59 -5.81 -1.95
C CYS A 62 11.66 -5.17 -1.06
N ASP A 63 12.43 -4.26 -1.65
CA ASP A 63 13.40 -3.43 -0.95
C ASP A 63 12.91 -1.99 -0.95
N ILE A 64 12.89 -1.34 0.19
CA ILE A 64 12.50 0.06 0.30
C ILE A 64 13.61 0.93 -0.27
N LEU A 65 13.23 1.85 -1.16
CA LEU A 65 14.14 2.84 -1.73
C LEU A 65 14.05 4.17 -1.00
N ARG A 66 12.82 4.62 -0.70
CA ARG A 66 12.62 5.89 0.00
C ARG A 66 11.18 6.06 0.44
N ARG A 67 10.96 6.99 1.38
CA ARG A 67 9.64 7.41 1.80
C ARG A 67 9.00 8.25 0.68
N ILE A 68 7.69 8.05 0.45
CA ILE A 68 6.93 8.85 -0.50
C ILE A 68 6.23 9.99 0.25
N ASP A 69 5.27 9.65 1.10
CA ASP A 69 4.52 10.62 1.90
C ASP A 69 3.62 9.90 2.89
N THR A 70 2.95 10.69 3.72
CA THR A 70 2.01 10.20 4.73
C THR A 70 0.62 10.75 4.42
N ILE A 71 -0.39 9.88 4.50
CA ILE A 71 -1.79 10.30 4.37
C ILE A 71 -2.50 10.16 5.71
N LYS A 72 -3.56 10.94 5.89
CA LYS A 72 -4.35 10.95 7.12
C LYS A 72 -5.83 10.95 6.77
N TYR A 73 -6.60 10.13 7.47
CA TYR A 73 -8.05 10.11 7.32
C TYR A 73 -8.69 9.56 8.60
N SER A 74 -10.01 9.70 8.71
CA SER A 74 -10.73 9.16 9.85
C SER A 74 -12.02 8.49 9.41
N TYR A 75 -12.50 7.56 10.21
CA TYR A 75 -13.78 6.90 10.01
C TYR A 75 -14.34 6.47 11.35
N ILE A 76 -15.64 6.11 11.36
CA ILE A 76 -16.30 5.58 12.55
C ILE A 76 -16.32 4.06 12.46
N ALA A 77 -15.72 3.39 13.43
CA ALA A 77 -15.77 1.94 13.56
C ALA A 77 -17.11 1.58 14.20
N LYS A 78 -18.15 1.42 13.37
CA LYS A 78 -19.51 1.15 13.83
C LYS A 78 -19.67 -0.24 14.42
N TRP A 79 -18.76 -1.15 14.10
CA TRP A 79 -18.76 -2.51 14.63
C TRP A 79 -18.25 -2.58 16.08
N GLU A 80 -17.65 -1.50 16.60
CA GLU A 80 -17.22 -1.42 18.00
C GLU A 80 -18.38 -0.92 18.86
N ASN A 81 -18.40 -1.33 20.11
CA ASN A 81 -19.42 -0.92 21.07
C ASN A 81 -18.74 -0.30 22.32
N PRO A 82 -18.80 1.03 22.53
CA PRO A 82 -19.51 2.00 21.67
C PRO A 82 -18.76 2.25 20.34
N PRO A 83 -19.47 2.80 19.31
CA PRO A 83 -18.80 3.18 18.08
C PRO A 83 -17.62 4.10 18.35
N THR A 84 -16.50 3.86 17.67
CA THR A 84 -15.24 4.56 17.93
C THR A 84 -14.77 5.29 16.69
N ARG A 85 -14.36 6.55 16.83
CA ARG A 85 -13.72 7.29 15.75
C ARG A 85 -12.27 6.86 15.67
N ILE A 86 -11.86 6.40 14.49
CA ILE A 86 -10.48 5.98 14.23
C ILE A 86 -9.80 7.07 13.40
N PHE A 87 -8.69 7.59 13.91
CA PHE A 87 -7.81 8.51 13.17
C PHE A 87 -6.64 7.69 12.63
N LYS A 88 -6.56 7.57 11.31
CA LYS A 88 -5.57 6.75 10.65
C LYS A 88 -4.46 7.61 10.05
N VAL A 89 -3.21 7.20 10.29
CA VAL A 89 -2.03 7.81 9.69
C VAL A 89 -1.28 6.71 8.98
N VAL A 90 -1.06 6.84 7.67
CA VAL A 90 -0.38 5.82 6.88
C VAL A 90 0.81 6.44 6.15
N THR A 91 2.01 5.91 6.38
CA THR A 91 3.21 6.31 5.66
C THR A 91 3.50 5.30 4.57
N PHE A 92 3.66 5.77 3.33
CA PHE A 92 3.96 4.92 2.18
C PHE A 92 5.41 5.08 1.73
N PHE A 93 5.98 3.96 1.31
CA PHE A 93 7.36 3.86 0.84
C PHE A 93 7.40 3.35 -0.60
N LEU A 94 8.28 3.94 -1.40
CA LEU A 94 8.59 3.40 -2.72
C LEU A 94 9.49 2.19 -2.53
N SER A 95 9.08 1.05 -3.09
CA SER A 95 9.74 -0.23 -2.86
C SER A 95 9.94 -0.97 -4.17
N ARG A 96 11.14 -1.49 -4.39
CA ARG A 96 11.45 -2.24 -5.59
C ARG A 96 11.14 -3.73 -5.38
N PHE A 97 10.38 -4.31 -6.30
CA PHE A 97 10.09 -5.74 -6.31
C PHE A 97 11.38 -6.56 -6.41
N THR A 98 11.52 -7.56 -5.55
CA THR A 98 12.69 -8.44 -5.53
C THR A 98 12.35 -9.91 -5.74
N GLY A 99 11.10 -10.29 -5.65
CA GLY A 99 10.68 -11.68 -5.84
C GLY A 99 9.35 -11.97 -5.16
N GLY A 100 9.02 -13.25 -5.08
CA GLY A 100 7.79 -13.68 -4.45
C GLY A 100 6.73 -14.13 -5.45
N ASP A 101 5.57 -14.47 -4.94
CA ASP A 101 4.48 -15.05 -5.71
C ASP A 101 3.15 -14.45 -5.26
N MET A 102 2.48 -13.74 -6.17
CA MET A 102 1.18 -13.11 -5.88
C MET A 102 0.11 -14.11 -5.43
N GLY A 103 0.23 -15.36 -5.85
CA GLY A 103 -0.70 -16.41 -5.41
C GLY A 103 -0.60 -16.74 -3.93
N LYS A 104 0.42 -16.25 -3.25
CA LYS A 104 0.65 -16.48 -1.82
C LYS A 104 0.20 -15.32 -0.93
N HIS A 105 -0.62 -14.40 -1.45
CA HIS A 105 -1.23 -13.37 -0.63
C HIS A 105 -2.14 -14.02 0.42
N ASP A 106 -2.38 -13.31 1.53
CA ASP A 106 -3.19 -13.86 2.61
C ASP A 106 -4.70 -13.81 2.29
N HIS A 107 -5.49 -14.34 3.22
CA HIS A 107 -6.95 -14.44 3.06
C HIS A 107 -7.68 -13.10 3.21
N GLU A 108 -7.01 -12.05 3.63
CA GLU A 108 -7.60 -10.71 3.76
C GLU A 108 -7.68 -9.99 2.42
N VAL A 109 -7.12 -10.59 1.36
CA VAL A 109 -7.06 -10.02 0.02
C VAL A 109 -7.66 -11.00 -0.97
N ASP A 110 -8.57 -10.53 -1.83
CA ASP A 110 -9.18 -11.36 -2.87
C ASP A 110 -8.33 -11.40 -4.13
N ARG A 111 -7.71 -10.29 -4.50
CA ARG A 111 -6.94 -10.19 -5.76
C ARG A 111 -5.72 -9.32 -5.59
N VAL A 112 -4.65 -9.68 -6.28
CA VAL A 112 -3.42 -8.89 -6.43
C VAL A 112 -3.09 -8.85 -7.90
N GLU A 113 -2.82 -7.66 -8.44
CA GLU A 113 -2.47 -7.52 -9.86
C GLU A 113 -1.42 -6.44 -10.06
N TRP A 114 -0.61 -6.62 -11.09
CA TRP A 114 0.27 -5.59 -11.59
C TRP A 114 -0.49 -4.68 -12.54
N PHE A 115 -0.29 -3.38 -12.38
CA PHE A 115 -0.84 -2.36 -13.29
C PHE A 115 0.28 -1.45 -13.74
N ALA A 116 0.28 -1.06 -15.02
CA ALA A 116 1.12 0.06 -15.43
C ALA A 116 0.80 1.24 -14.50
N VAL A 117 1.81 2.01 -14.11
CA VAL A 117 1.62 3.04 -13.08
C VAL A 117 0.52 4.04 -13.44
N ASP A 118 0.38 4.41 -14.72
CA ASP A 118 -0.70 5.29 -15.17
C ASP A 118 -2.07 4.67 -14.93
N ASP A 119 -2.20 3.38 -15.25
CA ASP A 119 -3.46 2.65 -15.03
C ASP A 119 -3.76 2.51 -13.53
N ALA A 120 -2.73 2.29 -12.72
CA ALA A 120 -2.88 2.19 -11.27
C ALA A 120 -3.45 3.48 -10.68
N ILE A 121 -2.97 4.64 -11.17
CA ILE A 121 -3.47 5.94 -10.73
C ILE A 121 -4.97 6.07 -11.00
N HIS A 122 -5.43 5.58 -12.15
CA HIS A 122 -6.85 5.62 -12.50
C HIS A 122 -7.67 4.56 -11.75
N ARG A 123 -7.08 3.38 -11.50
CA ARG A 123 -7.77 2.26 -10.86
C ARG A 123 -7.88 2.41 -9.36
N ALA A 124 -6.91 3.03 -8.70
CA ALA A 124 -6.92 3.19 -7.25
C ALA A 124 -8.21 3.91 -6.81
N THR A 125 -8.89 3.33 -5.85
CA THR A 125 -10.20 3.80 -5.42
C THR A 125 -10.12 5.08 -4.60
N TYR A 126 -9.09 5.20 -3.76
CA TYR A 126 -9.02 6.29 -2.79
C TYR A 126 -8.17 7.47 -3.31
N PRO A 127 -8.73 8.70 -3.30
CA PRO A 127 -8.03 9.87 -3.86
C PRO A 127 -6.64 10.12 -3.25
N GLN A 128 -6.48 9.92 -1.95
CA GLN A 128 -5.17 10.12 -1.31
C GLN A 128 -4.14 9.10 -1.77
N GLU A 129 -4.56 7.86 -2.04
CA GLU A 129 -3.66 6.85 -2.58
C GLU A 129 -3.30 7.14 -4.04
N ARG A 130 -4.21 7.73 -4.80
CA ARG A 130 -3.89 8.20 -6.16
C ARG A 130 -2.78 9.23 -6.13
N GLU A 131 -2.81 10.14 -5.15
CA GLU A 131 -1.74 11.12 -4.98
C GLU A 131 -0.41 10.46 -4.63
N ILE A 132 -0.43 9.45 -3.77
CA ILE A 132 0.75 8.64 -3.45
C ILE A 132 1.33 8.03 -4.74
N LEU A 133 0.46 7.46 -5.58
CA LEU A 133 0.89 6.85 -6.84
C LEU A 133 1.46 7.87 -7.81
N ARG A 134 0.91 9.09 -7.88
CA ARG A 134 1.48 10.16 -8.72
C ARG A 134 2.87 10.55 -8.26
N LYS A 135 3.06 10.67 -6.96
CA LYS A 135 4.38 10.96 -6.39
C LYS A 135 5.34 9.81 -6.65
N ALA A 136 4.87 8.57 -6.53
CA ALA A 136 5.67 7.39 -6.84
C ALA A 136 6.11 7.40 -8.30
N GLU A 137 5.24 7.72 -9.23
CA GLU A 137 5.57 7.81 -10.65
C GLU A 137 6.74 8.75 -10.89
N THR A 138 6.70 9.93 -10.29
CA THR A 138 7.78 10.90 -10.39
C THR A 138 9.09 10.35 -9.86
N LEU A 139 9.04 9.68 -8.70
CA LEU A 139 10.22 9.09 -8.08
C LEU A 139 10.79 7.93 -8.91
N ILE A 140 9.93 7.10 -9.48
CA ILE A 140 10.35 5.97 -10.34
C ILE A 140 11.10 6.50 -11.57
N ARG A 141 10.62 7.59 -12.17
CA ARG A 141 11.30 8.22 -13.30
C ARG A 141 12.70 8.68 -12.92
N ARG A 142 12.87 9.23 -11.72
CA ARG A 142 14.18 9.66 -11.22
C ARG A 142 15.13 8.48 -11.00
N GLU A 143 14.60 7.37 -10.49
CA GLU A 143 15.40 6.16 -10.28
C GLU A 143 15.92 5.58 -11.61
N ALA A 144 15.22 5.83 -12.71
CA ALA A 144 15.59 5.35 -14.03
C ALA A 144 16.71 6.17 -14.70
N MET A 145 17.08 7.31 -14.12
CA MET A 145 18.08 8.23 -14.70
C MET A 145 19.48 7.98 -14.08
#